data_6adcd2974516a29e56ddb6477ca4e2be
#
_entry.id   6adcd2974516a29e56ddb6477ca4e2be
#
_cell.length_a   1.000
_cell.length_b   1.000
_cell.length_c   1.000
_cell.angle_alpha   90.00
_cell.angle_beta   90.00
_cell.angle_gamma   90.00
#
_symmetry.space_group_name_H-M   'P 1'
#
loop_
_entity.id
_entity.type
_entity.pdbx_description
1 polymer ?
#
loop_
_entity_poly.entity_id
_entity_poly.type
_entity_poly.pdbx_seq_one_letter_code
_entity_poly.pdbx_strand_id
1 'polypeptide(L)' 'SGLSPLAKISGGFGYLEDSQGKTIRSIEDVERGEYIKIIVSDGSISATVADKEKM' A
#
# COMPACT_ATOMS: atom_id res chain seq x y z
N SER A 1 -14.70 0.55 -12.11
CA SER A 1 -14.71 -0.58 -11.28
C SER A 1 -13.63 -0.62 -10.22
N GLY A 2 -12.54 0.06 -10.35
CA GLY A 2 -11.61 0.22 -9.25
C GLY A 2 -10.82 -1.01 -8.86
N LEU A 3 -10.60 -1.92 -9.78
CA LEU A 3 -9.85 -3.12 -9.47
C LEU A 3 -8.35 -2.95 -9.65
N SER A 4 -7.93 -1.82 -10.19
CA SER A 4 -6.52 -1.56 -10.36
C SER A 4 -5.84 -1.41 -9.00
N PRO A 5 -4.67 -2.02 -8.78
CA PRO A 5 -3.92 -1.78 -7.55
C PRO A 5 -3.29 -0.40 -7.51
N LEU A 6 -3.24 0.29 -8.63
CA LEU A 6 -2.68 1.62 -8.67
C LEU A 6 -3.69 2.62 -8.16
N ALA A 7 -3.22 3.56 -7.37
CA ALA A 7 -4.04 4.64 -6.86
C ALA A 7 -3.38 5.96 -7.21
N LYS A 8 -4.21 6.94 -7.55
CA LYS A 8 -3.69 8.26 -7.82
C LYS A 8 -3.37 8.94 -6.50
N ILE A 9 -2.13 9.41 -6.38
CA ILE A 9 -1.70 10.17 -5.23
C ILE A 9 -1.19 11.51 -5.75
N SER A 10 -0.99 12.45 -4.84
CA SER A 10 -0.57 13.79 -5.20
C SER A 10 0.64 13.72 -6.13
N GLY A 11 0.49 14.21 -7.35
CA GLY A 11 1.58 14.26 -8.32
C GLY A 11 1.78 12.98 -9.11
N GLY A 12 0.90 11.97 -8.99
CA GLY A 12 1.10 10.76 -9.78
C GLY A 12 0.29 9.57 -9.30
N PHE A 13 0.83 8.39 -9.54
CA PHE A 13 0.22 7.14 -9.17
C PHE A 13 1.13 6.37 -8.23
N GLY A 14 0.52 5.54 -7.40
CA GLY A 14 1.28 4.71 -6.51
C GLY A 14 0.51 3.46 -6.13
N TYR A 15 1.19 2.55 -5.44
CA TYR A 15 0.55 1.36 -4.93
C TYR A 15 1.33 0.86 -3.72
N LEU A 16 0.70 -0.06 -2.99
CA LEU A 16 1.28 -0.60 -1.77
C LEU A 16 1.64 -2.06 -1.98
N GLU A 17 2.76 -2.46 -1.38
CA GLU A 17 3.19 -3.86 -1.37
C GLU A 17 3.48 -4.27 0.06
N ASP A 18 3.28 -5.55 0.34
CA ASP A 18 3.68 -6.10 1.63
C ASP A 18 5.17 -6.47 1.61
N SER A 19 5.64 -7.03 2.70
CA SER A 19 7.06 -7.38 2.83
C SER A 19 7.50 -8.45 1.84
N GLN A 20 6.57 -9.14 1.22
CA GLN A 20 6.87 -10.18 0.25
C GLN A 20 6.72 -9.68 -1.19
N GLY A 21 6.42 -8.40 -1.36
CA GLY A 21 6.26 -7.83 -2.69
C GLY A 21 4.87 -8.00 -3.27
N LYS A 22 3.93 -8.48 -2.47
CA LYS A 22 2.57 -8.71 -2.94
C LYS A 22 1.76 -7.43 -2.80
N THR A 23 0.99 -7.10 -3.82
CA THR A 23 0.18 -5.90 -3.80
C THR A 23 -0.90 -5.95 -2.73
N ILE A 24 -1.00 -4.89 -1.96
CA ILE A 24 -2.01 -4.77 -0.91
C ILE A 24 -3.25 -4.12 -1.48
N ARG A 25 -4.39 -4.79 -1.36
CA ARG A 25 -5.65 -4.30 -1.90
C ARG A 25 -6.72 -4.13 -0.83
N SER A 26 -6.50 -4.69 0.34
CA SER A 26 -7.51 -4.72 1.39
C SER A 26 -6.82 -4.59 2.73
N ILE A 27 -7.56 -4.11 3.73
CA ILE A 27 -7.02 -4.06 5.08
C ILE A 27 -6.71 -5.47 5.61
N GLU A 28 -7.30 -6.49 5.00
CA GLU A 28 -7.03 -7.87 5.42
C GLU A 28 -5.72 -8.40 4.88
N ASP A 29 -5.12 -7.69 3.95
CA ASP A 29 -3.83 -8.08 3.38
C ASP A 29 -2.67 -7.69 4.27
N VAL A 30 -2.93 -6.92 5.31
CA VAL A 30 -1.88 -6.44 6.22
C VAL A 30 -2.34 -6.57 7.66
N GLU A 31 -1.37 -6.58 8.58
CA GLU A 31 -1.62 -6.57 10.00
C GLU A 31 -0.92 -5.38 10.63
N ARG A 32 -1.41 -4.95 11.78
CA ARG A 32 -0.74 -3.87 12.51
C ARG A 32 0.68 -4.30 12.86
N GLY A 33 1.60 -3.39 12.68
CA GLY A 33 3.01 -3.66 12.92
C GLY A 33 3.72 -4.27 11.74
N GLU A 34 2.99 -4.60 10.69
CA GLU A 34 3.59 -5.20 9.51
C GLU A 34 4.30 -4.14 8.68
N TYR A 35 5.42 -4.54 8.10
CA TYR A 35 6.22 -3.67 7.26
C TYR A 35 5.65 -3.67 5.85
N ILE A 36 5.45 -2.50 5.30
CA ILE A 36 4.91 -2.35 3.96
C ILE A 36 5.79 -1.41 3.15
N LYS A 37 5.58 -1.42 1.85
CA LYS A 37 6.30 -0.54 0.94
C LYS A 37 5.29 0.23 0.11
N ILE A 38 5.50 1.52 0.01
CA ILE A 38 4.69 2.42 -0.79
C ILE A 38 5.49 2.77 -2.03
N ILE A 39 4.96 2.39 -3.19
CA ILE A 39 5.66 2.61 -4.45
C ILE A 39 5.09 3.87 -5.09
N VAL A 40 5.95 4.81 -5.41
CA VAL A 40 5.56 6.05 -6.06
C VAL A 40 6.40 6.20 -7.33
N SER A 41 6.11 7.24 -8.11
CA SER A 41 6.68 7.38 -9.45
C SER A 41 8.20 7.49 -9.47
N ASP A 42 8.80 8.03 -8.41
CA ASP A 42 10.24 8.24 -8.39
C ASP A 42 10.95 7.37 -7.36
N GLY A 43 10.26 6.40 -6.78
CA GLY A 43 10.91 5.52 -5.83
C GLY A 43 9.92 4.81 -4.94
N SER A 44 10.40 4.39 -3.78
CA SER A 44 9.56 3.68 -2.82
C SER A 44 9.83 4.21 -1.42
N ILE A 45 8.82 4.06 -0.57
CA ILE A 45 8.86 4.49 0.81
C ILE A 45 8.55 3.30 1.68
N SER A 46 9.42 3.03 2.67
CA SER A 46 9.16 1.97 3.63
C SER A 46 8.34 2.52 4.78
N ALA A 47 7.37 1.74 5.22
CA ALA A 47 6.48 2.18 6.29
C ALA A 47 6.03 0.98 7.11
N THR A 48 5.41 1.27 8.25
CA THR A 48 4.86 0.23 9.11
C THR A 48 3.39 0.54 9.33
N VAL A 49 2.57 -0.50 9.34
CA VAL A 49 1.14 -0.33 9.56
C VAL A 49 0.92 0.04 11.03
N ALA A 50 0.53 1.27 11.29
CA ALA A 50 0.27 1.73 12.65
C ALA A 50 -1.09 1.26 13.14
N ASP A 51 -2.08 1.29 12.24
CA ASP A 51 -3.43 0.89 12.57
C ASP A 51 -4.19 0.62 11.29
N LYS A 52 -5.29 -0.08 11.40
CA LYS A 52 -6.18 -0.27 10.26
C LYS A 52 -7.61 -0.28 10.77
N GLU A 53 -8.50 0.22 9.94
CA GLU A 53 -9.89 0.38 10.34
C GLU A 53 -10.78 0.01 9.17
N LYS A 54 -11.70 -0.88 9.39
CA LYS A 54 -12.61 -1.32 8.35
C LYS A 54 -13.76 -0.32 8.23
N MET A 55 -14.08 0.04 7.01
CA MET A 55 -15.19 0.92 6.72
C MET A 55 -16.50 0.16 6.60
#